data_1fb1eafe21516d56e5ccd4769b1d24ee
#
_entry.id   1fb1eafe21516d56e5ccd4769b1d24ee
#
_cell.length_a   1.000
_cell.length_b   1.000
_cell.length_c   1.000
_cell.angle_alpha   90.00
_cell.angle_beta   90.00
_cell.angle_gamma   90.00
#
_symmetry.space_group_name_H-M   'P 1'
#
loop_
_entity.id
_entity.type
_entity.pdbx_description
1 polymer ?
#
loop_
_entity_poly.entity_id
_entity_poly.type
_entity_poly.pdbx_seq_one_letter_code
_entity_poly.pdbx_strand_id
1 'polypeptide(L)'
;MIYPTPRHLKSFVALAETGSFSAAAATVHIGQPALSQAIVGLEDLVGVRLIERTTRSVRLTPAGEEFLVDARRVLDANGHLLARSTQWARAHRGRVEVLAIPSVAHRLLPLLVKDFASAYPEVRVQVHDHPDPVLRQRLERGE
;
A
#
# COMPACT_ATOMS: atom_id res chain seq x y z
N MET A 1 -22.10 -5.94 -12.00
CA MET A 1 -21.23 -7.06 -11.60
C MET A 1 -20.76 -6.77 -10.18
N ILE A 2 -21.01 -7.64 -9.22
CA ILE A 2 -20.63 -7.46 -7.81
C ILE A 2 -19.34 -8.26 -7.58
N TYR A 3 -18.33 -7.62 -6.97
CA TYR A 3 -17.02 -8.24 -6.73
C TYR A 3 -16.80 -8.51 -5.23
N PRO A 4 -16.00 -9.53 -4.87
CA PRO A 4 -15.54 -9.70 -3.51
C PRO A 4 -14.81 -8.46 -2.99
N THR A 5 -15.17 -7.98 -1.82
CA THR A 5 -14.50 -6.84 -1.19
C THR A 5 -13.22 -7.27 -0.50
N PRO A 6 -12.25 -6.35 -0.25
CA PRO A 6 -11.06 -6.66 0.54
C PRO A 6 -11.38 -7.23 1.92
N ARG A 7 -12.52 -6.87 2.51
CA ARG A 7 -12.99 -7.44 3.78
C ARG A 7 -13.34 -8.93 3.64
N HIS A 8 -14.04 -9.31 2.58
CA HIS A 8 -14.36 -10.71 2.29
C HIS A 8 -13.08 -11.53 2.13
N LEU A 9 -12.13 -11.04 1.32
CA LEU A 9 -10.86 -11.73 1.06
C LEU A 9 -10.00 -11.86 2.32
N LYS A 10 -9.86 -10.81 3.13
CA LYS A 10 -9.14 -10.85 4.40
C LYS A 10 -9.76 -11.85 5.39
N SER A 11 -11.09 -11.87 5.49
CA SER A 11 -11.80 -12.83 6.34
C SER A 11 -11.57 -14.27 5.91
N PHE A 12 -11.59 -14.52 4.60
CA PHE A 12 -11.36 -15.84 4.05
C PHE A 12 -9.90 -16.30 4.24
N VAL A 13 -8.92 -15.46 3.93
CA VAL A 13 -7.50 -15.78 4.14
C VAL A 13 -7.20 -16.06 5.61
N ALA A 14 -7.68 -15.21 6.53
CA ALA A 14 -7.50 -15.44 7.96
C ALA A 14 -8.13 -16.76 8.43
N LEU A 15 -9.31 -17.12 7.90
CA LEU A 15 -9.96 -18.41 8.23
C LEU A 15 -9.18 -19.60 7.67
N ALA A 16 -8.65 -19.48 6.46
CA ALA A 16 -7.81 -20.51 5.84
C ALA A 16 -6.50 -20.75 6.64
N GLU A 17 -5.91 -19.69 7.17
CA GLU A 17 -4.64 -19.76 7.91
C GLU A 17 -4.82 -20.26 9.35
N THR A 18 -5.91 -19.89 10.00
CA THR A 18 -6.14 -20.24 11.41
C THR A 18 -6.94 -21.53 11.60
N GLY A 19 -7.71 -21.96 10.62
CA GLY A 19 -8.62 -23.10 10.71
C GLY A 19 -9.73 -22.93 11.76
N SER A 20 -9.95 -21.72 12.28
CA SER A 20 -10.88 -21.42 13.36
C SER A 20 -11.58 -20.09 13.15
N PHE A 21 -12.92 -20.10 13.18
CA PHE A 21 -13.73 -18.89 13.06
C PHE A 21 -13.43 -17.87 14.16
N SER A 22 -13.21 -18.32 15.38
CA SER A 22 -12.91 -17.42 16.50
C SER A 22 -11.51 -16.79 16.36
N ALA A 23 -10.51 -17.60 15.99
CA ALA A 23 -9.14 -17.12 15.80
C ALA A 23 -9.06 -16.18 14.58
N ALA A 24 -9.69 -16.53 13.46
CA ALA A 24 -9.77 -15.68 12.29
C ALA A 24 -10.45 -14.33 12.58
N ALA A 25 -11.55 -14.34 13.34
CA ALA A 25 -12.26 -13.13 13.71
C ALA A 25 -11.37 -12.20 14.56
N ALA A 26 -10.60 -12.76 15.49
CA ALA A 26 -9.62 -12.02 16.27
C ALA A 26 -8.51 -11.41 15.39
N THR A 27 -7.98 -12.18 14.42
CA THR A 27 -6.94 -11.73 13.49
C THR A 27 -7.39 -10.54 12.64
N VAL A 28 -8.63 -10.52 12.16
CA VAL A 28 -9.17 -9.42 11.35
C VAL A 28 -9.94 -8.37 12.17
N HIS A 29 -9.90 -8.45 13.50
CA HIS A 29 -10.50 -7.51 14.44
C HIS A 29 -12.01 -7.29 14.24
N ILE A 30 -12.76 -8.39 14.05
CA ILE A 30 -14.23 -8.37 13.96
C ILE A 30 -14.84 -9.44 14.85
N GLY A 31 -16.16 -9.35 15.10
CA GLY A 31 -16.88 -10.40 15.79
C GLY A 31 -17.01 -11.69 14.95
N GLN A 32 -17.01 -12.86 15.59
CA GLN A 32 -17.18 -14.15 14.92
C GLN A 32 -18.47 -14.22 14.06
N PRO A 33 -19.64 -13.69 14.48
CA PRO A 33 -20.83 -13.66 13.62
C PRO A 33 -20.60 -12.87 12.32
N ALA A 34 -19.88 -11.72 12.40
CA ALA A 34 -19.57 -10.90 11.25
C ALA A 34 -18.59 -11.60 10.29
N LEU A 35 -17.61 -12.36 10.84
CA LEU A 35 -16.73 -13.20 10.02
C LEU A 35 -17.53 -14.28 9.30
N SER A 36 -18.43 -14.99 10.01
CA SER A 36 -19.26 -16.02 9.41
C SER A 36 -20.13 -15.49 8.27
N GLN A 37 -20.73 -14.31 8.45
CA GLN A 37 -21.50 -13.63 7.41
C GLN A 37 -20.62 -13.23 6.22
N ALA A 38 -19.41 -12.75 6.46
CA ALA A 38 -18.48 -12.40 5.39
C ALA A 38 -18.08 -13.61 4.53
N ILE A 39 -17.89 -14.79 5.16
CA ILE A 39 -17.60 -16.03 4.43
C ILE A 39 -18.81 -16.49 3.62
N VAL A 40 -20.03 -16.52 4.21
CA VAL A 40 -21.25 -16.87 3.49
C VAL A 40 -21.47 -15.94 2.30
N GLY A 41 -21.38 -14.62 2.52
CA GLY A 41 -21.53 -13.64 1.45
C GLY A 41 -20.47 -13.77 0.35
N LEU A 42 -19.25 -14.20 0.70
CA LEU A 42 -18.22 -14.50 -0.29
C LEU A 42 -18.60 -15.73 -1.14
N GLU A 43 -18.99 -16.83 -0.50
CA GLU A 43 -19.42 -18.05 -1.20
C GLU A 43 -20.62 -17.81 -2.11
N ASP A 44 -21.59 -17.01 -1.66
CA ASP A 44 -22.74 -16.60 -2.48
C ASP A 44 -22.32 -15.76 -3.70
N LEU A 45 -21.33 -14.87 -3.54
CA LEU A 45 -20.81 -14.04 -4.64
C LEU A 45 -20.06 -14.86 -5.71
N VAL A 46 -19.28 -15.85 -5.27
CA VAL A 46 -18.50 -16.68 -6.19
C VAL A 46 -19.27 -17.91 -6.69
N GLY A 47 -20.39 -18.23 -6.07
CA GLY A 47 -21.30 -19.32 -6.48
C GLY A 47 -20.80 -20.71 -6.15
N VAL A 48 -19.74 -20.84 -5.34
CA VAL A 48 -19.17 -22.13 -4.91
C VAL A 48 -18.82 -22.12 -3.43
N ARG A 49 -18.85 -23.28 -2.80
CA ARG A 49 -18.38 -23.45 -1.44
C ARG A 49 -16.85 -23.44 -1.42
N LEU A 50 -16.28 -22.57 -0.57
CA LEU A 50 -14.86 -22.45 -0.37
C LEU A 50 -14.40 -23.15 0.93
N ILE A 51 -15.33 -23.31 1.87
CA ILE A 51 -15.08 -23.88 3.21
C ILE A 51 -15.95 -25.10 3.44
N GLU A 52 -15.34 -26.19 3.85
CA GLU A 52 -16.01 -27.34 4.47
C GLU A 52 -16.07 -27.16 5.98
N ARG A 53 -17.28 -27.14 6.52
CA ARG A 53 -17.52 -27.06 7.97
C ARG A 53 -17.91 -28.44 8.47
N THR A 54 -17.10 -28.99 9.36
CA THR A 54 -17.50 -30.11 10.20
C THR A 54 -17.65 -29.62 11.63
N THR A 55 -18.30 -30.42 12.49
CA THR A 55 -18.43 -30.10 13.92
C THR A 55 -17.07 -29.99 14.65
N ARG A 56 -15.98 -30.45 14.04
CA ARG A 56 -14.64 -30.53 14.64
C ARG A 56 -13.53 -29.80 13.87
N SER A 57 -13.78 -29.40 12.63
CA SER A 57 -12.73 -28.77 11.81
C SER A 57 -13.32 -27.85 10.73
N VAL A 58 -12.52 -26.85 10.38
CA VAL A 58 -12.72 -25.97 9.23
C VAL A 58 -11.60 -26.30 8.24
N ARG A 59 -11.98 -26.69 7.02
CA ARG A 59 -11.04 -27.00 5.94
C ARG A 59 -11.44 -26.28 4.67
N LEU A 60 -10.48 -26.06 3.80
CA LEU A 60 -10.76 -25.55 2.46
C LEU A 60 -11.33 -26.69 1.59
N THR A 61 -12.23 -26.33 0.68
CA THR A 61 -12.57 -27.17 -0.47
C THR A 61 -11.46 -27.08 -1.52
N PRO A 62 -11.40 -27.98 -2.53
CA PRO A 62 -10.49 -27.79 -3.66
C PRO A 62 -10.62 -26.41 -4.33
N ALA A 63 -11.85 -25.92 -4.52
CA ALA A 63 -12.11 -24.57 -5.00
C ALA A 63 -11.61 -23.49 -4.03
N GLY A 64 -11.69 -23.74 -2.72
CA GLY A 64 -11.15 -22.85 -1.69
C GLY A 64 -9.64 -22.75 -1.72
N GLU A 65 -8.94 -23.84 -2.00
CA GLU A 65 -7.47 -23.83 -2.13
C GLU A 65 -7.01 -23.02 -3.34
N GLU A 66 -7.63 -23.20 -4.49
CA GLU A 66 -7.37 -22.38 -5.69
C GLU A 66 -7.71 -20.91 -5.43
N PHE A 67 -8.87 -20.65 -4.87
CA PHE A 67 -9.32 -19.29 -4.55
C PHE A 67 -8.40 -18.59 -3.54
N LEU A 68 -7.77 -19.31 -2.62
CA LEU A 68 -6.83 -18.75 -1.64
C LEU A 68 -5.62 -18.11 -2.30
N VAL A 69 -5.10 -18.75 -3.35
CA VAL A 69 -3.96 -18.23 -4.11
C VAL A 69 -4.31 -16.88 -4.74
N ASP A 70 -5.46 -16.79 -5.37
CA ASP A 70 -5.90 -15.58 -6.04
C ASP A 70 -6.34 -14.49 -5.05
N ALA A 71 -6.97 -14.87 -3.95
CA ALA A 71 -7.33 -13.93 -2.87
C ALA A 71 -6.10 -13.23 -2.29
N ARG A 72 -5.01 -13.96 -2.07
CA ARG A 72 -3.73 -13.38 -1.62
C ARG A 72 -3.15 -12.40 -2.64
N ARG A 73 -3.12 -12.77 -3.92
CA ARG A 73 -2.64 -11.88 -5.00
C ARG A 73 -3.41 -10.56 -5.05
N VAL A 74 -4.73 -10.62 -4.91
CA VAL A 74 -5.58 -9.40 -4.90
C VAL A 74 -5.29 -8.54 -3.67
N LEU A 75 -5.12 -9.15 -2.49
CA LEU A 75 -4.78 -8.41 -1.28
C LEU A 75 -3.40 -7.77 -1.36
N ASP A 76 -2.41 -8.46 -1.92
CA ASP A 76 -1.07 -7.92 -2.16
C ASP A 76 -1.12 -6.74 -3.14
N ALA A 77 -1.84 -6.87 -4.26
CA ALA A 77 -2.04 -5.78 -5.22
C ALA A 77 -2.70 -4.55 -4.56
N ASN A 78 -3.67 -4.77 -3.67
CA ASN A 78 -4.30 -3.69 -2.89
C ASN A 78 -3.29 -3.03 -1.94
N GLY A 79 -2.44 -3.81 -1.27
CA GLY A 79 -1.35 -3.31 -0.43
C GLY A 79 -0.37 -2.44 -1.22
N HIS A 80 0.05 -2.90 -2.40
CA HIS A 80 0.92 -2.14 -3.31
C HIS A 80 0.29 -0.82 -3.78
N LEU A 81 -1.02 -0.82 -4.10
CA LEU A 81 -1.74 0.39 -4.46
C LEU A 81 -1.67 1.44 -3.35
N LEU A 82 -1.96 1.04 -2.11
CA LEU A 82 -1.90 1.93 -0.95
C LEU A 82 -0.48 2.45 -0.69
N ALA A 83 0.53 1.58 -0.78
CA ALA A 83 1.93 1.97 -0.60
C ALA A 83 2.36 3.01 -1.65
N ARG A 84 2.01 2.80 -2.92
CA ARG A 84 2.28 3.77 -3.99
C ARG A 84 1.56 5.10 -3.78
N SER A 85 0.29 5.06 -3.39
CA SER A 85 -0.49 6.27 -3.09
C SER A 85 0.13 7.07 -1.95
N THR A 86 0.63 6.38 -0.92
CA THR A 86 1.35 7.02 0.20
C THR A 86 2.69 7.62 -0.25
N GLN A 87 3.42 6.96 -1.15
CA GLN A 87 4.64 7.52 -1.74
C GLN A 87 4.33 8.78 -2.56
N TRP A 88 3.26 8.79 -3.35
CA TRP A 88 2.83 9.97 -4.10
C TRP A 88 2.42 11.11 -3.18
N ALA A 89 1.65 10.83 -2.13
CA ALA A 89 1.28 11.83 -1.14
C ALA A 89 2.52 12.43 -0.42
N ARG A 90 3.55 11.62 -0.17
CA ARG A 90 4.82 12.09 0.41
C ARG A 90 5.67 12.85 -0.61
N ALA A 91 5.67 12.44 -1.87
CA ALA A 91 6.40 13.13 -2.95
C ALA A 91 5.82 14.52 -3.23
N HIS A 92 4.50 14.72 -3.01
CA HIS A 92 3.86 16.02 -3.15
C HIS A 92 3.94 16.88 -1.87
N ARG A 93 4.43 16.32 -0.77
CA ARG A 93 4.64 16.98 0.54
C ARG A 93 6.04 16.67 1.00
N GLY A 94 6.99 17.46 0.59
CA GLY A 94 8.36 17.16 0.92
C GLY A 94 9.23 18.41 0.98
N ARG A 95 10.51 18.18 1.24
CA ARG A 95 11.55 19.19 1.17
C ARG A 95 12.60 18.70 0.15
N VAL A 96 12.90 19.54 -0.81
CA VAL A 96 13.97 19.33 -1.77
C VAL A 96 15.07 20.35 -1.46
N GLU A 97 16.25 19.89 -1.17
CA GLU A 97 17.45 20.74 -1.04
C GLU A 97 18.25 20.67 -2.33
N VAL A 98 18.56 21.82 -2.88
CA VAL A 98 19.35 21.96 -4.11
C VAL A 98 20.62 22.70 -3.76
N LEU A 99 21.76 22.05 -3.97
CA LEU A 99 23.06 22.69 -3.85
C LEU A 99 23.54 23.07 -5.25
N ALA A 100 23.97 24.30 -5.42
CA ALA A 100 24.43 24.79 -6.72
C ALA A 100 25.56 25.80 -6.56
N ILE A 101 26.37 25.96 -7.61
CA ILE A 101 27.32 27.09 -7.69
C ILE A 101 26.54 28.41 -7.86
N PRO A 102 27.06 29.54 -7.39
CA PRO A 102 26.34 30.82 -7.40
C PRO A 102 25.76 31.21 -8.76
N SER A 103 26.50 31.00 -9.85
CA SER A 103 26.02 31.30 -11.20
C SER A 103 24.77 30.53 -11.62
N VAL A 104 24.63 29.27 -11.19
CA VAL A 104 23.45 28.43 -11.44
C VAL A 104 22.35 28.81 -10.49
N ALA A 105 22.65 28.97 -9.20
CA ALA A 105 21.67 29.32 -8.16
C ALA A 105 20.94 30.63 -8.46
N HIS A 106 21.65 31.65 -8.97
CA HIS A 106 21.04 32.96 -9.20
C HIS A 106 20.48 33.17 -10.62
N ARG A 107 20.92 32.43 -11.62
CA ARG A 107 20.48 32.66 -13.00
C ARG A 107 19.51 31.61 -13.53
N LEU A 108 19.71 30.34 -13.22
CA LEU A 108 18.93 29.23 -13.78
C LEU A 108 17.87 28.71 -12.81
N LEU A 109 18.25 28.49 -11.55
CA LEU A 109 17.33 27.87 -10.57
C LEU A 109 16.06 28.66 -10.29
N PRO A 110 16.02 30.00 -10.25
CA PRO A 110 14.77 30.72 -9.98
C PRO A 110 13.66 30.41 -10.98
N LEU A 111 13.99 30.21 -12.25
CA LEU A 111 13.01 29.86 -13.30
C LEU A 111 12.51 28.43 -13.09
N LEU A 112 13.41 27.46 -12.88
CA LEU A 112 13.06 26.08 -12.67
C LEU A 112 12.26 25.87 -11.37
N VAL A 113 12.67 26.54 -10.28
CA VAL A 113 11.97 26.46 -8.99
C VAL A 113 10.58 27.06 -9.08
N LYS A 114 10.39 28.15 -9.84
CA LYS A 114 9.06 28.74 -10.05
C LYS A 114 8.11 27.76 -10.74
N ASP A 115 8.56 27.12 -11.81
CA ASP A 115 7.75 26.15 -12.55
C ASP A 115 7.45 24.92 -11.70
N PHE A 116 8.47 24.43 -10.99
CA PHE A 116 8.33 23.32 -10.05
C PHE A 116 7.36 23.62 -8.90
N ALA A 117 7.49 24.78 -8.26
CA ALA A 117 6.60 25.20 -7.17
C ALA A 117 5.14 25.39 -7.63
N SER A 118 4.91 25.77 -8.89
CA SER A 118 3.58 25.83 -9.47
C SER A 118 2.96 24.45 -9.67
N ALA A 119 3.77 23.46 -10.06
CA ALA A 119 3.34 22.08 -10.25
C ALA A 119 3.21 21.31 -8.92
N TYR A 120 4.02 21.66 -7.91
CA TYR A 120 4.10 20.97 -6.61
C TYR A 120 4.06 21.96 -5.43
N PRO A 121 2.93 22.61 -5.16
CA PRO A 121 2.82 23.73 -4.20
C PRO A 121 3.09 23.31 -2.74
N GLU A 122 2.96 22.04 -2.41
CA GLU A 122 3.21 21.50 -1.05
C GLU A 122 4.67 21.03 -0.85
N VAL A 123 5.51 21.10 -1.88
CA VAL A 123 6.94 20.77 -1.79
C VAL A 123 7.74 22.03 -1.53
N ARG A 124 8.48 22.04 -0.42
CA ARG A 124 9.39 23.15 -0.09
C ARG A 124 10.73 22.94 -0.78
N VAL A 125 11.10 23.83 -1.67
CA VAL A 125 12.44 23.83 -2.28
C VAL A 125 13.32 24.82 -1.53
N GLN A 126 14.51 24.34 -1.11
CA GLN A 126 15.56 25.18 -0.54
C GLN A 126 16.78 25.12 -1.44
N VAL A 127 17.27 26.28 -1.86
CA VAL A 127 18.46 26.42 -2.68
C VAL A 127 19.59 26.95 -1.81
N HIS A 128 20.71 26.27 -1.82
CA HIS A 128 21.94 26.67 -1.15
C HIS A 128 23.02 26.90 -2.20
N ASP A 129 23.62 28.08 -2.22
CA ASP A 129 24.73 28.37 -3.08
C ASP A 129 26.05 28.17 -2.32
N HIS A 130 26.95 27.43 -2.96
CA HIS A 130 28.27 27.17 -2.43
C HIS A 130 29.30 27.22 -3.56
N PRO A 131 30.57 27.66 -3.28
CA PRO A 131 31.65 27.53 -4.22
C PRO A 131 31.90 26.07 -4.62
N ASP A 132 32.38 25.87 -5.87
CA ASP A 132 32.60 24.53 -6.44
C ASP A 132 33.39 23.55 -5.52
N PRO A 133 34.49 23.96 -4.83
CA PRO A 133 35.20 23.03 -3.95
C PRO A 133 34.36 22.47 -2.80
N VAL A 134 33.44 23.28 -2.25
CA VAL A 134 32.56 22.86 -1.16
C VAL A 134 31.50 21.87 -1.66
N LEU A 135 30.94 22.09 -2.84
CA LEU A 135 29.99 21.17 -3.47
C LEU A 135 30.60 19.81 -3.75
N ARG A 136 31.83 19.79 -4.30
CA ARG A 136 32.56 18.53 -4.56
C ARG A 136 32.77 17.73 -3.29
N GLN A 137 33.19 18.38 -2.21
CA GLN A 137 33.42 17.71 -0.92
C GLN A 137 32.14 17.11 -0.32
N ARG A 138 31.00 17.81 -0.47
CA ARG A 138 29.71 17.29 0.00
C ARG A 138 29.23 16.12 -0.85
N LEU A 139 29.36 16.18 -2.17
CA LEU A 139 29.04 15.07 -3.07
C LEU A 139 29.86 13.81 -2.77
N GLU A 140 31.17 13.96 -2.48
CA GLU A 140 32.05 12.84 -2.09
C GLU A 140 31.61 12.19 -0.76
N ARG A 141 30.96 12.94 0.12
CA ARG A 141 30.39 12.44 1.39
C ARG A 141 28.97 11.90 1.30
N GLY A 142 28.34 12.00 0.11
CA GLY A 142 26.95 11.59 -0.09
C GLY A 142 25.91 12.51 0.57
N GLU A 143 26.28 13.79 0.80
CA GLU A 143 25.41 14.82 1.39
C GLU A 143 24.68 15.63 0.32
#